data_7e3e581f48de64a04156f8e45a5bed83
#
_entry.id   7e3e581f48de64a04156f8e45a5bed83
#
_cell.length_a   1.000
_cell.length_b   1.000
_cell.length_c   1.000
_cell.angle_alpha   90.00
_cell.angle_beta   90.00
_cell.angle_gamma   90.00
#
_symmetry.space_group_name_H-M   'P 1'
#
loop_
_entity.id
_entity.type
_entity.pdbx_description
1 polymer ?
#
loop_
_entity_poly.entity_id
_entity_poly.type
_entity_poly.pdbx_seq_one_letter_code
_entity_poly.pdbx_strand_id
1 'polypeptide(L)'
;MKNKMLLKFDSVSENEGFARNVIASFLLPLNPGIGELTDIKTAVSEAVTNAIVHGYPDTVGEVTMLAETDGDNIHIVISDSGVGIEDLQAALEPFYTTKPDDERSGMGFTIIKTFMDEVKVISKQNVGTVVDMTKRLTSVA
;
A
#
# COMPACT_ATOMS: atom_id res chain seq x y z
N MET A 1 16.37 -5.75 15.81
CA MET A 1 15.88 -6.98 15.18
C MET A 1 15.49 -6.67 13.74
N LYS A 2 15.94 -7.52 12.84
CA LYS A 2 15.55 -7.41 11.43
C LYS A 2 14.62 -8.57 11.08
N ASN A 3 13.58 -8.27 10.32
CA ASN A 3 12.66 -9.29 9.85
C ASN A 3 12.16 -8.92 8.46
N LYS A 4 11.72 -9.91 7.71
CA LYS A 4 11.32 -9.71 6.32
C LYS A 4 10.26 -10.72 5.94
N MET A 5 9.27 -10.28 5.17
CA MET A 5 8.29 -11.19 4.57
C MET A 5 7.96 -10.76 3.15
N LEU A 6 7.53 -11.72 2.35
CA LEU A 6 7.02 -11.49 1.02
C LEU A 6 5.69 -12.21 0.89
N LEU A 7 4.66 -11.47 0.47
CA LEU A 7 3.32 -12.01 0.28
C LEU A 7 2.87 -11.72 -1.15
N LYS A 8 2.38 -12.73 -1.83
CA LYS A 8 1.80 -12.59 -3.16
C LYS A 8 0.36 -13.10 -3.13
N PHE A 9 -0.53 -12.36 -3.77
CA PHE A 9 -1.95 -12.73 -3.78
C PHE A 9 -2.64 -12.18 -5.02
N ASP A 10 -3.79 -12.77 -5.34
CA ASP A 10 -4.59 -12.34 -6.49
C ASP A 10 -5.30 -11.01 -6.21
N SER A 11 -5.51 -10.24 -7.27
CA SER A 11 -6.13 -8.91 -7.20
C SER A 11 -7.65 -8.99 -7.07
N VAL A 12 -8.12 -9.71 -6.07
CA VAL A 12 -9.55 -9.80 -5.74
C VAL A 12 -9.81 -8.99 -4.46
N SER A 13 -11.00 -8.41 -4.36
CA SER A 13 -11.31 -7.45 -3.29
C SER A 13 -11.18 -8.04 -1.89
N GLU A 14 -11.44 -9.35 -1.73
CA GLU A 14 -11.30 -10.04 -0.45
C GLU A 14 -9.87 -9.97 0.09
N ASN A 15 -8.88 -9.86 -0.79
CA ASN A 15 -7.47 -9.88 -0.40
C ASN A 15 -6.96 -8.54 0.16
N GLU A 16 -7.74 -7.46 0.06
CA GLU A 16 -7.39 -6.21 0.73
C GLU A 16 -7.37 -6.42 2.25
N GLY A 17 -8.44 -6.97 2.80
CA GLY A 17 -8.52 -7.25 4.24
C GLY A 17 -7.47 -8.26 4.70
N PHE A 18 -7.20 -9.27 3.87
CA PHE A 18 -6.17 -10.25 4.15
C PHE A 18 -4.79 -9.58 4.26
N ALA A 19 -4.41 -8.74 3.31
CA ALA A 19 -3.12 -8.05 3.33
C ALA A 19 -3.01 -7.13 4.55
N ARG A 20 -4.08 -6.41 4.88
CA ARG A 20 -4.14 -5.54 6.05
C ARG A 20 -3.91 -6.32 7.35
N ASN A 21 -4.51 -7.49 7.48
CA ASN A 21 -4.34 -8.34 8.64
C ASN A 21 -2.93 -8.94 8.70
N VAL A 22 -2.36 -9.30 7.56
CA VAL A 22 -1.00 -9.84 7.50
C VAL A 22 0.01 -8.80 7.98
N ILE A 23 -0.08 -7.56 7.49
CA ILE A 23 0.87 -6.53 7.94
C ILE A 23 0.73 -6.25 9.44
N ALA A 24 -0.49 -6.25 9.98
CA ALA A 24 -0.69 -6.08 11.40
C ALA A 24 0.01 -7.18 12.19
N SER A 25 -0.16 -8.44 11.78
CA SER A 25 0.49 -9.57 12.43
C SER A 25 2.01 -9.49 12.33
N PHE A 26 2.53 -9.09 11.18
CA PHE A 26 3.97 -8.98 10.97
C PHE A 26 4.61 -7.94 11.90
N LEU A 27 3.88 -6.87 12.22
CA LEU A 27 4.38 -5.77 13.04
C LEU A 27 4.22 -5.99 14.54
N LEU A 28 3.46 -7.00 14.98
CA LEU A 28 3.22 -7.25 16.42
C LEU A 28 4.50 -7.36 17.25
N PRO A 29 5.57 -8.02 16.78
CA PRO A 29 6.80 -8.11 17.58
C PRO A 29 7.45 -6.76 17.89
N LEU A 30 7.15 -5.72 17.12
CA LEU A 30 7.66 -4.37 17.37
C LEU A 30 6.83 -3.64 18.43
N ASN A 31 5.71 -4.21 18.82
CA ASN A 31 4.82 -3.65 19.85
C ASN A 31 4.40 -2.21 19.55
N PRO A 32 3.86 -1.94 18.35
CA PRO A 32 3.50 -0.57 17.96
C PRO A 32 2.31 -0.08 18.77
N GLY A 33 2.22 1.25 18.93
CA GLY A 33 1.02 1.87 19.47
C GLY A 33 -0.17 1.66 18.52
N ILE A 34 -1.38 1.65 19.10
CA ILE A 34 -2.61 1.38 18.33
C ILE A 34 -2.78 2.39 17.19
N GLY A 35 -2.48 3.67 17.45
CA GLY A 35 -2.60 4.71 16.43
C GLY A 35 -1.67 4.50 15.26
N GLU A 36 -0.40 4.20 15.52
CA GLU A 36 0.57 3.96 14.44
C GLU A 36 0.24 2.68 13.67
N LEU A 37 -0.18 1.63 14.36
CA LEU A 37 -0.59 0.40 13.69
C LEU A 37 -1.79 0.64 12.78
N THR A 38 -2.77 1.40 13.24
CA THR A 38 -3.94 1.75 12.44
C THR A 38 -3.55 2.56 11.21
N ASP A 39 -2.64 3.51 11.35
CA ASP A 39 -2.14 4.31 10.24
C ASP A 39 -1.47 3.44 9.17
N ILE A 40 -0.62 2.51 9.60
CA ILE A 40 0.07 1.61 8.67
C ILE A 40 -0.93 0.69 7.97
N LYS A 41 -1.88 0.13 8.70
CA LYS A 41 -2.92 -0.71 8.12
C LYS A 41 -3.72 0.05 7.07
N THR A 42 -4.04 1.30 7.35
CA THR A 42 -4.79 2.14 6.40
C THR A 42 -3.99 2.42 5.15
N ALA A 43 -2.71 2.76 5.29
CA ALA A 43 -1.83 3.00 4.14
C ALA A 43 -1.70 1.75 3.26
N VAL A 44 -1.50 0.59 3.87
CA VAL A 44 -1.42 -0.69 3.14
C VAL A 44 -2.74 -0.99 2.44
N SER A 45 -3.86 -0.80 3.13
CA SER A 45 -5.19 -1.01 2.55
C SER A 45 -5.41 -0.17 1.30
N GLU A 46 -5.02 1.11 1.35
CA GLU A 46 -5.17 2.01 0.21
C GLU A 46 -4.25 1.61 -0.95
N ALA A 47 -3.00 1.24 -0.67
CA ALA A 47 -2.07 0.82 -1.71
C ALA A 47 -2.53 -0.49 -2.38
N VAL A 48 -3.03 -1.44 -1.60
CA VAL A 48 -3.56 -2.70 -2.14
C VAL A 48 -4.83 -2.45 -2.96
N THR A 49 -5.71 -1.59 -2.47
CA THR A 49 -6.93 -1.23 -3.22
C THR A 49 -6.58 -0.59 -4.56
N ASN A 50 -5.59 0.29 -4.58
CA ASN A 50 -5.14 0.88 -5.85
C ASN A 50 -4.65 -0.19 -6.83
N ALA A 51 -3.88 -1.16 -6.35
CA ALA A 51 -3.41 -2.26 -7.20
C ALA A 51 -4.59 -3.08 -7.74
N ILE A 52 -5.55 -3.42 -6.90
CA ILE A 52 -6.70 -4.24 -7.30
C ILE A 52 -7.61 -3.49 -8.27
N VAL A 53 -8.01 -2.27 -7.92
CA VAL A 53 -9.03 -1.53 -8.66
C VAL A 53 -8.44 -0.86 -9.90
N HIS A 54 -7.29 -0.21 -9.76
CA HIS A 54 -6.70 0.60 -10.82
C HIS A 54 -5.59 -0.12 -11.57
N GLY A 55 -4.87 -1.04 -10.91
CA GLY A 55 -3.84 -1.84 -11.58
C GLY A 55 -4.44 -2.91 -12.49
N TYR A 56 -5.48 -3.58 -12.02
CA TYR A 56 -6.12 -4.68 -12.74
C TYR A 56 -7.63 -4.43 -12.89
N PRO A 57 -8.05 -3.38 -13.64
CA PRO A 57 -9.46 -2.99 -13.68
C PRO A 57 -10.39 -4.04 -14.29
N ASP A 58 -9.89 -4.83 -15.24
CA ASP A 58 -10.72 -5.75 -16.01
C ASP A 58 -10.24 -7.21 -15.94
N THR A 59 -9.28 -7.50 -15.07
CA THR A 59 -8.68 -8.82 -15.00
C THR A 59 -8.18 -9.10 -13.58
N VAL A 60 -7.78 -10.33 -13.33
CA VAL A 60 -7.13 -10.70 -12.07
C VAL A 60 -5.64 -10.90 -12.34
N GLY A 61 -4.82 -10.18 -11.58
CA GLY A 61 -3.38 -10.32 -11.63
C GLY A 61 -2.81 -10.50 -10.23
N GLU A 62 -1.50 -10.48 -10.13
CA GLU A 62 -0.80 -10.69 -8.87
C GLU A 62 -0.41 -9.37 -8.23
N VAL A 63 -0.69 -9.24 -6.95
CA VAL A 63 -0.22 -8.14 -6.11
C VAL A 63 0.84 -8.69 -5.17
N THR A 64 1.93 -7.96 -5.00
CA THR A 64 3.03 -8.35 -4.13
C THR A 64 3.18 -7.35 -3.00
N MET A 65 3.29 -7.84 -1.78
CA MET A 65 3.62 -7.02 -0.61
C MET A 65 4.91 -7.53 0.01
N LEU A 66 5.94 -6.70 -0.02
CA LEU A 66 7.19 -6.93 0.68
C LEU A 66 7.18 -6.06 1.93
N ALA A 67 7.50 -6.63 3.07
CA ALA A 67 7.64 -5.86 4.31
C ALA A 67 8.93 -6.24 5.00
N GLU A 68 9.64 -5.22 5.46
CA GLU A 68 10.90 -5.39 6.18
C GLU A 68 10.88 -4.50 7.42
N THR A 69 11.48 -4.98 8.49
CA THR A 69 11.69 -4.20 9.70
C THR A 69 13.15 -4.22 10.08
N ASP A 70 13.64 -3.10 10.61
CA ASP A 70 14.98 -2.97 11.16
C ASP A 70 14.88 -2.05 12.38
N GLY A 71 14.86 -2.63 13.58
CA GLY A 71 14.56 -1.85 14.78
C GLY A 71 13.16 -1.25 14.69
N ASP A 72 13.08 0.07 14.80
CA ASP A 72 11.82 0.82 14.71
C ASP A 72 11.44 1.20 13.28
N ASN A 73 12.28 0.90 12.32
CA ASN A 73 12.05 1.28 10.93
C ASN A 73 11.26 0.21 10.20
N ILE A 74 10.23 0.64 9.49
CA ILE A 74 9.37 -0.24 8.72
C ILE A 74 9.42 0.19 7.26
N HIS A 75 9.63 -0.77 6.38
CA HIS A 75 9.66 -0.56 4.93
C HIS A 75 8.66 -1.52 4.29
N ILE A 76 7.72 -0.97 3.55
CA ILE A 76 6.68 -1.76 2.88
C ILE A 76 6.64 -1.36 1.41
N VAL A 77 6.69 -2.36 0.53
CA VAL A 77 6.58 -2.14 -0.91
C VAL A 77 5.41 -2.95 -1.43
N ILE A 78 4.46 -2.27 -2.05
CA ILE A 78 3.31 -2.93 -2.68
C ILE A 78 3.40 -2.68 -4.17
N SER A 79 3.40 -3.75 -4.95
CA SER A 79 3.61 -3.68 -6.39
C SER A 79 2.60 -4.53 -7.14
N ASP A 80 2.30 -4.09 -8.35
CA ASP A 80 1.49 -4.83 -9.31
C ASP A 80 2.14 -4.75 -10.69
N SER A 81 1.77 -5.68 -11.56
CA SER A 81 2.17 -5.70 -12.96
C SER A 81 0.98 -5.39 -13.87
N GLY A 82 0.13 -4.47 -13.42
CA GLY A 82 -1.09 -4.08 -14.11
C GLY A 82 -0.88 -3.01 -15.16
N VAL A 83 -1.93 -2.24 -15.39
CA VAL A 83 -1.94 -1.24 -16.48
C VAL A 83 -1.05 -0.02 -16.22
N GLY A 84 -0.62 0.18 -14.98
CA GLY A 84 0.14 1.37 -14.60
C GLY A 84 -0.72 2.61 -14.55
N ILE A 85 -0.07 3.74 -14.29
CA ILE A 85 -0.74 5.04 -14.18
C ILE A 85 -0.28 5.89 -15.35
N GLU A 86 -1.24 6.36 -16.14
CA GLU A 86 -0.96 7.15 -17.35
C GLU A 86 -0.36 8.52 -17.00
N ASP A 87 -0.94 9.19 -16.02
CA ASP A 87 -0.45 10.48 -15.56
C ASP A 87 -0.19 10.40 -14.05
N LEU A 88 1.04 10.01 -13.70
CA LEU A 88 1.42 9.83 -12.30
C LEU A 88 1.32 11.12 -11.50
N GLN A 89 1.69 12.25 -12.09
CA GLN A 89 1.66 13.51 -11.38
C GLN A 89 0.23 13.91 -11.02
N ALA A 90 -0.70 13.75 -11.93
CA ALA A 90 -2.12 13.99 -11.67
C ALA A 90 -2.67 13.00 -10.64
N ALA A 91 -2.25 11.73 -10.71
CA ALA A 91 -2.70 10.70 -9.78
C ALA A 91 -2.28 10.97 -8.33
N LEU A 92 -1.20 11.71 -8.12
CA LEU A 92 -0.73 12.09 -6.79
C LEU A 92 -1.48 13.30 -6.22
N GLU A 93 -2.28 13.98 -7.04
CA GLU A 93 -3.12 15.09 -6.58
C GLU A 93 -4.38 14.54 -5.89
N PRO A 94 -4.91 15.27 -4.88
CA PRO A 94 -6.16 14.86 -4.25
C PRO A 94 -7.32 14.79 -5.25
N PHE A 95 -8.22 13.83 -5.04
CA PHE A 95 -9.44 13.63 -5.82
C PHE A 95 -9.26 13.11 -7.25
N TYR A 96 -8.03 12.77 -7.65
CA TYR A 96 -7.82 12.12 -8.94
C TYR A 96 -8.27 10.65 -8.90
N THR A 97 -8.92 10.20 -9.98
CA THR A 97 -9.26 8.79 -10.15
C THR A 97 -9.46 8.43 -11.62
N THR A 98 -9.13 7.18 -11.98
CA THR A 98 -9.49 6.58 -13.25
C THR A 98 -10.88 5.92 -13.19
N LYS A 99 -11.47 5.84 -12.00
CA LYS A 99 -12.78 5.25 -11.73
C LYS A 99 -13.64 6.28 -10.99
N PRO A 100 -14.28 7.21 -11.72
CA PRO A 100 -15.00 8.32 -11.08
C PRO A 100 -16.10 7.92 -10.10
N ASP A 101 -16.65 6.72 -10.26
CA ASP A 101 -17.73 6.22 -9.38
C ASP A 101 -17.21 5.50 -8.14
N ASP A 102 -15.90 5.35 -7.98
CA ASP A 102 -15.31 4.72 -6.81
C ASP A 102 -15.35 5.71 -5.63
N GLU A 103 -15.90 5.29 -4.51
CA GLU A 103 -16.04 6.12 -3.32
C GLU A 103 -14.70 6.59 -2.75
N ARG A 104 -13.64 5.82 -2.96
CA ARG A 104 -12.30 6.13 -2.45
C ARG A 104 -11.42 6.82 -3.47
N SER A 105 -11.98 7.13 -4.61
CA SER A 105 -11.26 7.71 -5.71
C SER A 105 -10.64 9.06 -5.38
N GLY A 106 -9.41 9.24 -5.80
CA GLY A 106 -8.72 10.50 -5.67
C GLY A 106 -8.10 10.76 -4.32
N MET A 107 -8.31 9.89 -3.34
CA MET A 107 -7.79 10.07 -1.98
C MET A 107 -6.70 9.08 -1.61
N GLY A 108 -6.53 7.98 -2.36
CA GLY A 108 -5.64 6.88 -1.98
C GLY A 108 -4.20 7.30 -1.69
N PHE A 109 -3.55 7.99 -2.62
CA PHE A 109 -2.16 8.42 -2.43
C PHE A 109 -2.04 9.51 -1.36
N THR A 110 -3.04 10.39 -1.25
CA THR A 110 -3.07 11.41 -0.20
C THR A 110 -3.12 10.76 1.18
N ILE A 111 -3.95 9.73 1.34
CA ILE A 111 -4.06 8.98 2.60
C ILE A 111 -2.73 8.29 2.92
N ILE A 112 -2.12 7.63 1.94
CA ILE A 112 -0.84 6.95 2.13
C ILE A 112 0.23 7.95 2.60
N LYS A 113 0.33 9.10 1.94
CA LYS A 113 1.30 10.13 2.30
C LYS A 113 1.04 10.72 3.68
N THR A 114 -0.22 10.80 4.09
CA THR A 114 -0.58 11.32 5.41
C THR A 114 -0.08 10.41 6.53
N PHE A 115 -0.15 9.11 6.34
CA PHE A 115 0.11 8.14 7.42
C PHE A 115 1.51 7.54 7.41
N MET A 116 2.24 7.65 6.31
CA MET A 116 3.61 7.14 6.22
C MET A 116 4.61 8.31 6.23
N ASP A 117 5.83 8.04 6.66
CA ASP A 117 6.86 9.09 6.73
C ASP A 117 7.38 9.46 5.34
N GLU A 118 7.60 8.47 4.49
CA GLU A 118 8.00 8.69 3.10
C GLU A 118 7.23 7.75 2.19
N VAL A 119 6.86 8.26 1.03
CA VAL A 119 6.16 7.47 0.01
C VAL A 119 6.75 7.81 -1.35
N LYS A 120 7.19 6.78 -2.07
CA LYS A 120 7.62 6.90 -3.45
C LYS A 120 6.72 6.04 -4.31
N VAL A 121 6.20 6.61 -5.39
CA VAL A 121 5.37 5.89 -6.34
C VAL A 121 6.08 5.88 -7.68
N ILE A 122 6.31 4.69 -8.20
CA ILE A 122 6.91 4.49 -9.51
C ILE A 122 5.87 3.74 -10.34
N SER A 123 5.52 4.30 -11.48
CA SER A 123 4.54 3.65 -12.35
C SER A 123 4.94 3.82 -13.81
N LYS A 124 4.72 2.76 -14.56
CA LYS A 124 4.94 2.77 -16.00
C LYS A 124 3.71 2.17 -16.67
N GLN A 125 3.15 2.90 -17.62
CA GLN A 125 1.96 2.48 -18.35
C GLN A 125 2.19 1.11 -18.99
N ASN A 126 1.25 0.21 -18.82
CA ASN A 126 1.27 -1.17 -19.33
C ASN A 126 2.38 -2.05 -18.71
N VAL A 127 3.05 -1.61 -17.66
CA VAL A 127 4.06 -2.39 -16.93
C VAL A 127 3.63 -2.64 -15.49
N GLY A 128 3.18 -1.60 -14.80
CA GLY A 128 2.70 -1.72 -13.42
C GLY A 128 3.07 -0.54 -12.54
N THR A 129 2.78 -0.68 -11.26
CA THR A 129 2.97 0.35 -10.26
C THR A 129 3.67 -0.23 -9.03
N VAL A 130 4.58 0.54 -8.45
CA VAL A 130 5.26 0.23 -7.20
C VAL A 130 5.00 1.38 -6.22
N VAL A 131 4.47 1.05 -5.06
CA VAL A 131 4.28 2.00 -3.96
C VAL A 131 5.26 1.61 -2.86
N ASP A 132 6.26 2.43 -2.64
CA ASP A 132 7.34 2.20 -1.68
C ASP A 132 7.12 3.14 -0.49
N MET A 133 6.92 2.57 0.69
CA MET A 133 6.52 3.31 1.89
C MET A 133 7.46 3.01 3.04
N THR A 134 7.83 4.05 3.78
CA THR A 134 8.61 3.88 4.99
C THR A 134 7.96 4.60 6.16
N LYS A 135 8.14 4.05 7.35
CA LYS A 135 7.68 4.65 8.59
C LYS A 135 8.58 4.22 9.73
N ARG A 136 8.90 5.18 10.59
CA ARG A 136 9.60 4.89 11.84
C ARG A 136 8.61 4.94 13.00
N LEU A 137 8.56 3.87 13.79
CA LEU A 137 7.70 3.82 14.97
C LEU A 137 8.28 4.72 16.06
N THR A 138 7.43 5.57 16.62
CA THR A 138 7.79 6.48 17.71
C THR A 138 6.97 6.19 18.96
N SER A 139 5.84 5.48 18.80
CA SER A 139 4.95 5.11 19.90
C SER A 139 5.06 3.61 20.13
N VAL A 140 5.67 3.22 21.23
CA VAL A 140 5.84 1.82 21.61
C VAL A 140 5.01 1.56 22.85
N ALA A 141 4.19 0.54 22.78
CA ALA A 141 3.33 0.17 23.91
C ALA A 141 4.12 -0.49 25.04
#